data_fa28696bd5fb1f4da16a2e004e2d9a24
#
_entry.id   fa28696bd5fb1f4da16a2e004e2d9a24
#
_cell.length_a   1.000
_cell.length_b   1.000
_cell.length_c   1.000
_cell.angle_alpha   90.00
_cell.angle_beta   90.00
_cell.angle_gamma   90.00
#
_symmetry.space_group_name_H-M   'P 1'
#
loop_
_entity.id
_entity.type
_entity.pdbx_description
1 polymer ?
#
loop_
_entity_poly.entity_id
_entity_poly.type
_entity_poly.pdbx_seq_one_letter_code
_entity_poly.pdbx_strand_id
1 'polypeptide(L)'
;MESGLSAPVNYNKLLMDKQNVKELKDVVIRFSGDSGDGMQLTGTLFSDTSALMGNGISTFPDYPAEIRAPQGTVAGVSGFQLHFGSGNVTNPGDYCDVLVAMNPAALKANAKWLKPDATVIIDGDTLTEKSVQKAGFATLDPIKELGLENHNVVVPNITSMTKEALAETGLDNKSIVKCKNMFALGICFYTYNRPFDHAKKYIDGKFLKKNPAVAEANKLAMDAGYNYAANTHAFANTYDVAPSPLEKGVYRSISGNVATAWGLLAASEKSGRPLFCGSYPITPATVILEELAKHKSLGAKTVQAEDEIAGICTSIGAAFAGNFAVTTTSGPGLSLKSEALGLAVMAELPLVVVDVQRGGPSTGLPTKTEQSDLVQALYGRNGECPVVVLAASTPSDCFHYAFQAGKIAMEHMTPVILLTDGFIANGSQPWRIPSMSDYPAIVPPICTALDEDEAQYMPYKRNPETLARRWAFPGTEGLEHRIGGLEKDKLKGSVSHDPANHQIMTNTRAEKVARVVNVIPDQTVMGADEADVLVIGWGGTLGHLQTAVEELQAEGKSIALCHFNYINPLPANVRDIFKRYRRLVVCELNAGQFAGYLRQNFQEFTFEQFNKCEGQPFTVIELKDKFNELLAK
;
A
#
# COMPACT_ATOMS: atom_id res chain seq x y z
N MET A 1 -31.85 -11.65 17.13
CA MET A 1 -31.54 -11.15 18.50
C MET A 1 -30.80 -9.84 18.30
N GLU A 2 -31.54 -8.77 18.53
CA GLU A 2 -31.02 -7.41 18.47
C GLU A 2 -30.05 -7.19 19.64
N SER A 3 -28.81 -6.89 19.36
CA SER A 3 -27.86 -6.41 20.35
C SER A 3 -27.63 -4.92 20.13
N GLY A 4 -28.10 -4.16 21.13
CA GLY A 4 -28.21 -2.73 21.17
C GLY A 4 -26.99 -1.94 20.71
N LEU A 5 -27.26 -0.97 19.89
CA LEU A 5 -26.45 0.21 19.67
C LEU A 5 -26.28 0.93 21.03
N SER A 6 -25.07 0.92 21.57
CA SER A 6 -24.73 1.77 22.72
C SER A 6 -24.88 3.22 22.30
N ALA A 7 -25.55 3.99 23.13
CA ALA A 7 -25.77 5.42 22.96
C ALA A 7 -24.46 6.16 22.67
N PRO A 8 -24.50 7.24 21.85
CA PRO A 8 -23.30 8.00 21.54
C PRO A 8 -22.69 8.53 22.84
N VAL A 9 -21.40 8.27 23.03
CA VAL A 9 -20.61 8.79 24.14
C VAL A 9 -20.73 10.32 24.09
N ASN A 10 -21.16 10.90 25.17
CA ASN A 10 -21.36 12.35 25.29
C ASN A 10 -19.98 13.03 25.40
N TYR A 11 -19.36 13.34 24.28
CA TYR A 11 -18.05 13.98 24.17
C TYR A 11 -17.95 15.34 24.90
N ASN A 12 -19.07 16.03 25.10
CA ASN A 12 -19.10 17.32 25.78
C ASN A 12 -18.75 17.24 27.28
N LYS A 13 -18.78 16.07 27.88
CA LYS A 13 -18.48 15.90 29.32
C LYS A 13 -16.99 15.74 29.61
N LEU A 14 -16.18 15.32 28.63
CA LEU A 14 -14.72 15.20 28.71
C LEU A 14 -13.99 16.52 28.41
N LEU A 15 -14.66 17.47 27.76
CA LEU A 15 -14.09 18.76 27.35
C LEU A 15 -14.17 19.85 28.42
N MET A 16 -14.85 19.64 29.54
CA MET A 16 -15.16 20.71 30.52
C MET A 16 -13.98 21.20 31.36
N ASP A 17 -12.80 20.55 31.34
CA ASP A 17 -11.66 20.95 32.17
C ASP A 17 -10.40 21.39 31.39
N LYS A 18 -10.46 21.52 30.06
CA LYS A 18 -9.29 21.91 29.26
C LYS A 18 -9.29 23.40 28.91
N GLN A 19 -8.38 24.13 29.55
CA GLN A 19 -8.08 25.52 29.17
C GLN A 19 -7.30 25.51 27.84
N ASN A 20 -7.71 26.35 26.88
CA ASN A 20 -7.04 26.59 25.59
C ASN A 20 -7.03 25.43 24.57
N VAL A 21 -8.20 24.93 24.22
CA VAL A 21 -8.34 24.04 23.04
C VAL A 21 -8.28 24.87 21.77
N LYS A 22 -7.38 24.50 20.85
CA LYS A 22 -7.29 25.10 19.50
C LYS A 22 -7.79 24.13 18.45
N GLU A 23 -8.58 24.61 17.52
CA GLU A 23 -8.98 23.82 16.34
C GLU A 23 -7.88 23.86 15.28
N LEU A 24 -7.55 22.69 14.74
CA LEU A 24 -6.62 22.52 13.62
C LEU A 24 -7.33 21.86 12.45
N LYS A 25 -6.94 22.26 11.24
CA LYS A 25 -7.46 21.63 10.01
C LYS A 25 -6.86 20.24 9.80
N ASP A 26 -5.59 20.12 9.96
CA ASP A 26 -4.82 18.88 9.80
C ASP A 26 -3.53 18.92 10.66
N VAL A 27 -2.96 17.75 10.87
CA VAL A 27 -1.74 17.56 11.67
C VAL A 27 -0.93 16.39 11.13
N VAL A 28 0.38 16.55 11.07
CA VAL A 28 1.34 15.49 10.77
C VAL A 28 2.16 15.15 12.00
N ILE A 29 2.07 13.91 12.48
CA ILE A 29 2.87 13.39 13.59
C ILE A 29 3.85 12.34 13.07
N ARG A 30 5.13 12.44 13.46
CA ARG A 30 6.12 11.41 13.18
C ARG A 30 6.61 10.78 14.48
N PHE A 31 6.34 9.49 14.65
CA PHE A 31 6.86 8.67 15.74
C PHE A 31 8.15 8.00 15.28
N SER A 32 9.21 8.06 16.09
CA SER A 32 10.51 7.54 15.69
C SER A 32 11.31 6.98 16.88
N GLY A 33 11.96 5.83 16.67
CA GLY A 33 12.77 5.13 17.67
C GLY A 33 13.56 3.99 17.03
N ASP A 34 14.22 3.17 17.83
CA ASP A 34 14.86 1.96 17.33
C ASP A 34 13.82 0.91 16.88
N SER A 35 14.26 0.02 16.00
CA SER A 35 13.48 -1.15 15.61
C SER A 35 13.22 -2.06 16.82
N GLY A 36 12.15 -1.89 17.53
CA GLY A 36 11.81 -2.59 18.77
C GLY A 36 11.28 -1.68 19.85
N ASP A 37 11.39 -0.36 19.67
CA ASP A 37 10.76 0.65 20.55
C ASP A 37 9.23 0.72 20.36
N GLY A 38 8.67 -0.01 19.40
CA GLY A 38 7.23 -0.12 19.20
C GLY A 38 6.57 1.07 18.49
N MET A 39 7.34 1.88 17.76
CA MET A 39 6.83 3.08 17.07
C MET A 39 5.74 2.76 16.05
N GLN A 40 5.83 1.63 15.35
CA GLN A 40 4.79 1.17 14.45
C GLN A 40 3.46 0.94 15.18
N LEU A 41 3.50 0.31 16.37
CA LEU A 41 2.31 0.09 17.19
C LEU A 41 1.71 1.39 17.71
N THR A 42 2.56 2.31 18.17
CA THR A 42 2.15 3.64 18.65
C THR A 42 1.44 4.42 17.55
N GLY A 43 2.05 4.49 16.37
CA GLY A 43 1.47 5.17 15.21
C GLY A 43 0.16 4.53 14.76
N THR A 44 0.09 3.19 14.70
CA THR A 44 -1.14 2.47 14.34
C THR A 44 -2.28 2.76 15.31
N LEU A 45 -2.04 2.72 16.63
CA LEU A 45 -3.07 2.98 17.63
C LEU A 45 -3.58 4.43 17.56
N PHE A 46 -2.69 5.38 17.34
CA PHE A 46 -3.09 6.78 17.17
C PHE A 46 -3.89 6.98 15.88
N SER A 47 -3.43 6.39 14.78
CA SER A 47 -4.07 6.41 13.46
C SER A 47 -5.48 5.81 13.49
N ASP A 48 -5.62 4.60 14.05
CA ASP A 48 -6.91 3.92 14.15
C ASP A 48 -7.90 4.69 15.04
N THR A 49 -7.41 5.29 16.15
CA THR A 49 -8.24 6.12 17.02
C THR A 49 -8.71 7.38 16.28
N SER A 50 -7.82 8.02 15.49
CA SER A 50 -8.18 9.19 14.69
C SER A 50 -9.20 8.84 13.58
N ALA A 51 -9.04 7.70 12.91
CA ALA A 51 -10.01 7.21 11.93
C ALA A 51 -11.37 6.92 12.56
N LEU A 52 -11.42 6.35 13.78
CA LEU A 52 -12.67 6.11 14.52
C LEU A 52 -13.37 7.39 14.96
N MET A 53 -12.63 8.49 15.14
CA MET A 53 -13.18 9.82 15.36
C MET A 53 -13.68 10.48 14.07
N GLY A 54 -13.55 9.82 12.93
CA GLY A 54 -14.01 10.30 11.63
C GLY A 54 -13.01 11.20 10.90
N ASN A 55 -11.77 11.30 11.35
CA ASN A 55 -10.75 12.05 10.61
C ASN A 55 -10.36 11.33 9.32
N GLY A 56 -10.05 12.10 8.26
CA GLY A 56 -9.24 11.61 7.16
C GLY A 56 -7.84 11.26 7.69
N ILE A 57 -7.27 10.14 7.24
CA ILE A 57 -5.92 9.73 7.62
C ILE A 57 -5.14 9.23 6.42
N SER A 58 -3.81 9.45 6.45
CA SER A 58 -2.85 8.79 5.58
C SER A 58 -1.60 8.47 6.39
N THR A 59 -1.09 7.24 6.27
CA THR A 59 0.04 6.78 7.07
C THR A 59 1.21 6.37 6.19
N PHE A 60 2.42 6.54 6.73
CA PHE A 60 3.66 6.07 6.13
C PHE A 60 4.52 5.37 7.18
N PRO A 61 4.41 4.03 7.30
CA PRO A 61 5.35 3.23 8.07
C PRO A 61 6.73 3.24 7.42
N ASP A 62 7.72 3.80 8.11
CA ASP A 62 9.10 3.89 7.66
C ASP A 62 9.96 2.89 8.44
N TYR A 63 10.33 1.79 7.78
CA TYR A 63 11.14 0.74 8.37
C TYR A 63 12.63 1.02 8.19
N PRO A 64 13.50 0.51 9.10
CA PRO A 64 14.94 0.65 8.96
C PRO A 64 15.43 0.15 7.61
N ALA A 65 16.41 0.84 7.03
CA ALA A 65 17.04 0.40 5.80
C ALA A 65 17.79 -0.93 5.99
N GLU A 66 18.32 -1.17 7.18
CA GLU A 66 19.04 -2.37 7.58
C GLU A 66 18.30 -3.10 8.71
N ILE A 67 17.85 -4.32 8.45
CA ILE A 67 17.01 -5.13 9.37
C ILE A 67 17.73 -5.45 10.70
N ARG A 68 19.07 -5.46 10.71
CA ARG A 68 19.92 -5.80 11.88
C ARG A 68 20.88 -4.70 12.27
N ALA A 69 20.58 -3.45 11.95
CA ALA A 69 21.41 -2.33 12.39
C ALA A 69 21.50 -2.27 13.92
N PRO A 70 22.67 -1.86 14.46
CA PRO A 70 22.83 -1.71 15.90
C PRO A 70 21.85 -0.68 16.47
N GLN A 71 21.19 -1.00 17.58
CA GLN A 71 20.29 -0.08 18.29
C GLN A 71 21.03 1.23 18.66
N GLY A 72 20.34 2.37 18.59
CA GLY A 72 20.90 3.69 18.86
C GLY A 72 21.78 4.26 17.74
N THR A 73 21.75 3.65 16.54
CA THR A 73 22.38 4.22 15.32
C THR A 73 21.31 4.69 14.34
N VAL A 74 21.64 5.67 13.51
CA VAL A 74 20.71 6.24 12.52
C VAL A 74 20.18 5.17 11.54
N ALA A 75 21.00 4.20 11.18
CA ALA A 75 20.61 3.10 10.28
C ALA A 75 19.54 2.16 10.88
N GLY A 76 19.44 2.07 12.22
CA GLY A 76 18.47 1.23 12.93
C GLY A 76 17.16 1.93 13.29
N VAL A 77 17.00 3.18 12.87
CA VAL A 77 15.81 3.98 13.20
C VAL A 77 14.58 3.48 12.40
N SER A 78 13.51 3.24 13.13
CA SER A 78 12.17 2.98 12.61
C SER A 78 11.30 4.21 12.83
N GLY A 79 10.45 4.55 11.85
CA GLY A 79 9.54 5.68 11.92
C GLY A 79 8.12 5.27 11.54
N PHE A 80 7.16 6.07 11.97
CA PHE A 80 5.78 6.00 11.53
C PHE A 80 5.25 7.42 11.40
N GLN A 81 4.92 7.84 10.20
CA GLN A 81 4.31 9.14 9.96
C GLN A 81 2.81 8.99 9.76
N LEU A 82 2.06 9.85 10.41
CA LEU A 82 0.61 9.95 10.30
C LEU A 82 0.23 11.40 9.97
N HIS A 83 -0.50 11.57 8.90
CA HIS A 83 -1.25 12.78 8.60
C HIS A 83 -2.73 12.51 8.88
N PHE A 84 -3.36 13.34 9.70
CA PHE A 84 -4.79 13.27 9.96
C PHE A 84 -5.41 14.66 9.92
N GLY A 85 -6.66 14.74 9.43
CA GLY A 85 -7.28 16.02 9.16
C GLY A 85 -8.81 15.99 9.10
N SER A 86 -9.40 17.19 9.06
CA SER A 86 -10.83 17.40 8.90
C SER A 86 -11.28 17.40 7.43
N GLY A 87 -10.34 17.24 6.48
CA GLY A 87 -10.58 17.15 5.04
C GLY A 87 -10.22 15.77 4.47
N ASN A 88 -10.17 15.70 3.15
CA ASN A 88 -9.64 14.55 2.44
C ASN A 88 -8.11 14.54 2.58
N VAL A 89 -7.56 13.56 3.29
CA VAL A 89 -6.13 13.39 3.48
C VAL A 89 -5.62 12.34 2.51
N THR A 90 -4.87 12.76 1.48
CA THR A 90 -4.45 11.92 0.36
C THR A 90 -3.00 11.43 0.46
N ASN A 91 -2.18 12.08 1.29
CA ASN A 91 -0.75 11.77 1.47
C ASN A 91 -0.32 11.93 2.94
N PRO A 92 0.83 11.36 3.35
CA PRO A 92 1.27 11.36 4.74
C PRO A 92 1.86 12.71 5.22
N GLY A 93 1.85 13.75 4.37
CA GLY A 93 2.46 15.06 4.65
C GLY A 93 3.96 15.09 4.37
N ASP A 94 4.50 16.25 3.99
CA ASP A 94 5.92 16.44 3.68
C ASP A 94 6.74 16.64 4.98
N TYR A 95 6.28 17.55 5.83
CA TYR A 95 6.91 17.90 7.10
C TYR A 95 5.96 17.67 8.26
N CYS A 96 6.49 17.30 9.42
CA CYS A 96 5.68 17.02 10.60
C CYS A 96 5.55 18.22 11.53
N ASP A 97 4.35 18.34 12.12
CA ASP A 97 4.03 19.28 13.19
C ASP A 97 4.57 18.80 14.53
N VAL A 98 4.69 17.47 14.69
CA VAL A 98 5.20 16.84 15.91
C VAL A 98 6.13 15.70 15.56
N LEU A 99 7.32 15.72 16.16
CA LEU A 99 8.25 14.59 16.16
C LEU A 99 8.33 14.00 17.58
N VAL A 100 7.99 12.72 17.70
CA VAL A 100 8.22 11.93 18.91
C VAL A 100 9.46 11.07 18.70
N ALA A 101 10.57 11.43 19.31
CA ALA A 101 11.85 10.77 19.18
C ALA A 101 12.20 10.00 20.47
N MET A 102 12.32 8.68 20.39
CA MET A 102 12.59 7.84 21.57
C MET A 102 14.08 7.78 21.95
N ASN A 103 14.96 8.37 21.12
CA ASN A 103 16.40 8.43 21.38
C ASN A 103 17.10 9.45 20.45
N PRO A 104 18.40 9.80 20.70
CA PRO A 104 19.14 10.75 19.86
C PRO A 104 19.26 10.35 18.39
N ALA A 105 19.39 9.06 18.08
CA ALA A 105 19.48 8.59 16.69
C ALA A 105 18.17 8.85 15.92
N ALA A 106 17.02 8.62 16.56
CA ALA A 106 15.71 8.94 16.03
C ALA A 106 15.52 10.44 15.79
N LEU A 107 15.99 11.28 16.72
CA LEU A 107 16.00 12.73 16.55
C LEU A 107 16.84 13.14 15.34
N LYS A 108 18.09 12.67 15.25
CA LYS A 108 19.01 12.99 14.15
C LYS A 108 18.47 12.59 12.78
N ALA A 109 17.90 11.39 12.69
CA ALA A 109 17.36 10.88 11.44
C ALA A 109 16.18 11.70 10.91
N ASN A 110 15.41 12.34 11.80
CA ASN A 110 14.11 12.93 11.46
C ASN A 110 14.03 14.45 11.63
N ALA A 111 15.02 15.11 12.20
CA ALA A 111 15.01 16.57 12.40
C ALA A 111 14.77 17.36 11.09
N LYS A 112 15.27 16.85 9.97
CA LYS A 112 15.09 17.46 8.63
C LYS A 112 13.63 17.50 8.14
N TRP A 113 12.75 16.75 8.78
CA TRP A 113 11.32 16.68 8.41
C TRP A 113 10.42 17.53 9.32
N LEU A 114 11.00 18.40 10.15
CA LEU A 114 10.25 19.29 11.04
C LEU A 114 9.78 20.55 10.30
N LYS A 115 8.52 20.94 10.55
CA LYS A 115 8.06 22.30 10.23
C LYS A 115 8.76 23.32 11.11
N PRO A 116 8.87 24.61 10.72
CA PRO A 116 9.56 25.64 11.53
C PRO A 116 9.05 25.76 12.98
N ASP A 117 7.75 25.60 13.20
CA ASP A 117 7.11 25.74 14.52
C ASP A 117 6.77 24.37 15.16
N ALA A 118 7.41 23.29 14.69
CA ALA A 118 7.11 21.95 15.15
C ALA A 118 7.44 21.73 16.63
N THR A 119 6.69 20.83 17.25
CA THR A 119 6.97 20.32 18.59
C THR A 119 7.84 19.06 18.50
N VAL A 120 8.91 19.04 19.31
CA VAL A 120 9.79 17.87 19.44
C VAL A 120 9.63 17.30 20.85
N ILE A 121 9.24 16.02 20.92
CA ILE A 121 9.17 15.26 22.18
C ILE A 121 10.30 14.24 22.15
N ILE A 122 11.27 14.33 23.08
CA ILE A 122 12.40 13.40 23.16
C ILE A 122 12.51 12.80 24.56
N ASP A 123 12.76 11.49 24.66
CA ASP A 123 13.01 10.80 25.93
C ASP A 123 14.33 11.29 26.56
N GLY A 124 14.22 12.12 27.61
CA GLY A 124 15.33 12.71 28.34
C GLY A 124 16.30 11.70 28.92
N ASP A 125 15.82 10.54 29.34
CA ASP A 125 16.68 9.47 29.87
C ASP A 125 17.67 8.91 28.85
N THR A 126 17.43 9.14 27.56
CA THR A 126 18.29 8.67 26.48
C THR A 126 19.34 9.68 26.03
N LEU A 127 19.29 10.93 26.52
CA LEU A 127 20.27 12.00 26.23
C LEU A 127 21.56 11.82 27.04
N THR A 128 22.12 10.61 27.05
CA THR A 128 23.40 10.32 27.70
C THR A 128 24.56 10.54 26.72
N GLU A 129 25.73 10.88 27.23
CA GLU A 129 26.95 11.05 26.43
C GLU A 129 27.17 9.88 25.47
N LYS A 130 27.06 8.64 25.97
CA LYS A 130 27.23 7.42 25.18
C LYS A 130 26.20 7.30 24.04
N SER A 131 24.94 7.64 24.30
CA SER A 131 23.87 7.52 23.28
C SER A 131 23.97 8.61 22.22
N VAL A 132 24.33 9.83 22.63
CA VAL A 132 24.55 10.97 21.73
C VAL A 132 25.75 10.71 20.79
N GLN A 133 26.88 10.24 21.33
CA GLN A 133 28.03 9.86 20.53
C GLN A 133 27.72 8.69 19.58
N LYS A 134 27.00 7.68 20.06
CA LYS A 134 26.60 6.53 19.23
C LYS A 134 25.70 6.93 18.07
N ALA A 135 24.85 7.92 18.25
CA ALA A 135 24.02 8.49 17.18
C ALA A 135 24.83 9.34 16.18
N GLY A 136 26.13 9.54 16.44
CA GLY A 136 27.03 10.25 15.56
C GLY A 136 26.94 11.77 15.65
N PHE A 137 26.54 12.34 16.80
CA PHE A 137 26.60 13.77 17.06
C PHE A 137 28.04 14.18 17.36
N ALA A 138 28.41 15.40 16.94
CA ALA A 138 29.72 15.98 17.19
C ALA A 138 29.82 16.63 18.58
N THR A 139 28.67 17.07 19.12
CA THR A 139 28.56 17.69 20.44
C THR A 139 27.69 16.85 21.37
N LEU A 140 27.69 17.16 22.66
CA LEU A 140 26.81 16.53 23.65
C LEU A 140 25.43 17.19 23.75
N ASP A 141 25.18 18.22 22.96
CA ASP A 141 23.92 18.93 22.88
C ASP A 141 23.26 18.72 21.49
N PRO A 142 22.47 17.64 21.32
CA PRO A 142 21.81 17.35 20.07
C PRO A 142 20.80 18.43 19.63
N ILE A 143 20.17 19.10 20.57
CA ILE A 143 19.16 20.15 20.29
C ILE A 143 19.85 21.33 19.61
N LYS A 144 20.97 21.79 20.17
CA LYS A 144 21.74 22.89 19.60
C LYS A 144 22.42 22.51 18.30
N GLU A 145 23.01 21.31 18.21
CA GLU A 145 23.68 20.84 16.99
C GLU A 145 22.72 20.77 15.79
N LEU A 146 21.43 20.47 16.02
CA LEU A 146 20.41 20.40 15.00
C LEU A 146 19.65 21.72 14.78
N GLY A 147 20.00 22.81 15.52
CA GLY A 147 19.34 24.10 15.39
C GLY A 147 17.90 24.13 15.88
N LEU A 148 17.55 23.29 16.86
CA LEU A 148 16.16 23.11 17.34
C LEU A 148 15.80 24.05 18.50
N GLU A 149 16.65 25.01 18.85
CA GLU A 149 16.48 25.93 20.00
C GLU A 149 15.23 26.82 19.89
N ASN A 150 14.78 27.07 18.66
CA ASN A 150 13.55 27.83 18.38
C ASN A 150 12.30 26.99 18.25
N HIS A 151 12.42 25.66 18.34
CA HIS A 151 11.27 24.73 18.30
C HIS A 151 10.73 24.54 19.73
N ASN A 152 9.50 24.07 19.81
CA ASN A 152 8.94 23.66 21.11
C ASN A 152 9.49 22.29 21.50
N VAL A 153 10.61 22.24 22.22
CA VAL A 153 11.29 21.01 22.63
C VAL A 153 10.87 20.62 24.03
N VAL A 154 10.20 19.45 24.14
CA VAL A 154 9.73 18.85 25.41
C VAL A 154 10.59 17.62 25.69
N VAL A 155 11.21 17.56 26.86
CA VAL A 155 12.20 16.55 27.25
C VAL A 155 11.72 15.77 28.49
N PRO A 156 10.65 14.96 28.43
CA PRO A 156 10.21 14.11 29.54
C PRO A 156 11.18 12.94 29.75
N ASN A 157 11.37 12.52 31.00
CA ASN A 157 12.12 11.31 31.33
C ASN A 157 11.22 10.08 31.13
N ILE A 158 10.84 9.79 29.87
CA ILE A 158 9.84 8.77 29.50
C ILE A 158 10.19 7.41 30.09
N THR A 159 11.45 6.99 29.97
CA THR A 159 11.90 5.67 30.43
C THR A 159 11.80 5.55 31.94
N SER A 160 12.28 6.55 32.72
CA SER A 160 12.22 6.54 34.19
C SER A 160 10.80 6.62 34.71
N MET A 161 9.97 7.50 34.15
CA MET A 161 8.57 7.65 34.53
C MET A 161 7.75 6.41 34.20
N THR A 162 8.04 5.71 33.10
CA THR A 162 7.44 4.42 32.78
C THR A 162 7.82 3.36 33.82
N LYS A 163 9.08 3.32 34.25
CA LYS A 163 9.53 2.39 35.30
C LYS A 163 8.83 2.66 36.63
N GLU A 164 8.68 3.92 37.00
CA GLU A 164 7.98 4.31 38.23
C GLU A 164 6.50 3.92 38.17
N ALA A 165 5.80 4.25 37.09
CA ALA A 165 4.39 3.92 36.91
C ALA A 165 4.11 2.42 36.92
N LEU A 166 5.07 1.58 36.55
CA LEU A 166 4.93 0.14 36.42
C LEU A 166 5.64 -0.66 37.54
N ALA A 167 6.18 0.00 38.57
CA ALA A 167 6.98 -0.63 39.62
C ALA A 167 6.21 -1.76 40.35
N GLU A 168 4.90 -1.62 40.51
CA GLU A 168 4.06 -2.58 41.24
C GLU A 168 3.48 -3.70 40.35
N THR A 169 3.78 -3.72 39.04
CA THR A 169 3.22 -4.70 38.09
C THR A 169 3.84 -6.08 38.17
N GLY A 170 4.97 -6.21 38.87
CA GLY A 170 5.72 -7.48 38.98
C GLY A 170 6.44 -7.92 37.71
N LEU A 171 6.47 -7.07 36.67
CA LEU A 171 7.20 -7.33 35.43
C LEU A 171 8.70 -7.10 35.61
N ASP A 172 9.52 -7.81 34.82
CA ASP A 172 10.96 -7.55 34.73
C ASP A 172 11.24 -6.20 34.08
N ASN A 173 12.40 -5.62 34.37
CA ASN A 173 12.79 -4.29 33.89
C ASN A 173 12.79 -4.19 32.34
N LYS A 174 13.12 -5.29 31.63
CA LYS A 174 13.12 -5.31 30.17
C LYS A 174 11.71 -5.24 29.60
N SER A 175 10.76 -5.91 30.23
CA SER A 175 9.34 -5.86 29.86
C SER A 175 8.73 -4.49 30.17
N ILE A 176 9.08 -3.88 31.32
CA ILE A 176 8.65 -2.54 31.68
C ILE A 176 9.13 -1.51 30.64
N VAL A 177 10.43 -1.50 30.30
CA VAL A 177 10.99 -0.54 29.34
C VAL A 177 10.36 -0.64 27.96
N LYS A 178 9.88 -1.82 27.57
CA LYS A 178 9.14 -2.00 26.31
C LYS A 178 7.79 -1.27 26.28
N CYS A 179 7.25 -0.86 27.43
CA CYS A 179 5.99 -0.12 27.50
C CYS A 179 6.17 1.41 27.36
N LYS A 180 7.42 1.93 27.26
CA LYS A 180 7.70 3.37 27.14
C LYS A 180 7.03 4.03 25.95
N ASN A 181 6.80 3.30 24.85
CA ASN A 181 6.08 3.76 23.69
C ASN A 181 4.61 4.09 23.98
N MET A 182 3.98 3.39 24.92
CA MET A 182 2.61 3.69 25.35
C MET A 182 2.57 4.97 26.21
N PHE A 183 3.62 5.26 26.97
CA PHE A 183 3.74 6.54 27.66
C PHE A 183 3.78 7.71 26.64
N ALA A 184 4.61 7.61 25.61
CA ALA A 184 4.64 8.58 24.53
C ALA A 184 3.29 8.72 23.81
N LEU A 185 2.58 7.60 23.58
CA LEU A 185 1.22 7.61 23.03
C LEU A 185 0.25 8.38 23.93
N GLY A 186 0.33 8.18 25.23
CA GLY A 186 -0.50 8.88 26.23
C GLY A 186 -0.32 10.41 26.16
N ILE A 187 0.91 10.89 26.01
CA ILE A 187 1.21 12.33 25.80
C ILE A 187 0.45 12.83 24.55
N CYS A 188 0.57 12.12 23.43
CA CYS A 188 -0.09 12.51 22.19
C CYS A 188 -1.63 12.45 22.31
N PHE A 189 -2.17 11.48 23.04
CA PHE A 189 -3.62 11.38 23.28
C PHE A 189 -4.15 12.56 24.06
N TYR A 190 -3.41 13.04 25.06
CA TYR A 190 -3.77 14.27 25.77
C TYR A 190 -3.72 15.48 24.83
N THR A 191 -2.62 15.63 24.11
CA THR A 191 -2.37 16.81 23.26
C THR A 191 -3.45 16.96 22.17
N TYR A 192 -3.93 15.85 21.61
CA TYR A 192 -4.92 15.84 20.52
C TYR A 192 -6.30 15.32 20.92
N ASN A 193 -6.65 15.34 22.20
CA ASN A 193 -7.96 14.96 22.72
C ASN A 193 -8.46 13.60 22.22
N ARG A 194 -7.60 12.57 22.24
CA ARG A 194 -7.94 11.23 21.76
C ARG A 194 -8.49 10.33 22.87
N PRO A 195 -9.61 9.59 22.64
CA PRO A 195 -10.16 8.66 23.61
C PRO A 195 -9.33 7.38 23.69
N PHE A 196 -9.23 6.78 24.89
CA PHE A 196 -8.47 5.56 25.15
C PHE A 196 -9.14 4.26 24.72
N ASP A 197 -10.48 4.25 24.57
CA ASP A 197 -11.26 3.02 24.48
C ASP A 197 -10.78 2.06 23.40
N HIS A 198 -10.47 2.58 22.21
CA HIS A 198 -9.97 1.76 21.11
C HIS A 198 -8.59 1.19 21.42
N ALA A 199 -7.67 2.02 21.88
CA ALA A 199 -6.31 1.60 22.20
C ALA A 199 -6.29 0.53 23.30
N LYS A 200 -7.08 0.73 24.37
CA LYS A 200 -7.22 -0.25 25.46
C LYS A 200 -7.82 -1.57 24.97
N LYS A 201 -8.87 -1.55 24.14
CA LYS A 201 -9.44 -2.76 23.52
C LYS A 201 -8.43 -3.49 22.62
N TYR A 202 -7.66 -2.76 21.84
CA TYR A 202 -6.62 -3.36 20.99
C TYR A 202 -5.53 -4.05 21.83
N ILE A 203 -5.05 -3.37 22.89
CA ILE A 203 -4.06 -3.91 23.82
C ILE A 203 -4.57 -5.21 24.46
N ASP A 204 -5.81 -5.22 24.92
CA ASP A 204 -6.46 -6.41 25.50
C ASP A 204 -6.56 -7.54 24.47
N GLY A 205 -7.03 -7.25 23.27
CA GLY A 205 -7.13 -8.23 22.17
C GLY A 205 -5.79 -8.87 21.80
N LYS A 206 -4.72 -8.10 21.86
CA LYS A 206 -3.37 -8.55 21.48
C LYS A 206 -2.62 -9.27 22.59
N PHE A 207 -2.73 -8.80 23.82
CA PHE A 207 -1.86 -9.22 24.91
C PHE A 207 -2.59 -9.98 26.03
N LEU A 208 -3.87 -9.70 26.31
CA LEU A 208 -4.56 -10.20 27.50
C LEU A 208 -4.55 -11.74 27.60
N LYS A 209 -4.79 -12.45 26.49
CA LYS A 209 -4.78 -13.91 26.44
C LYS A 209 -3.38 -14.51 26.61
N LYS A 210 -2.34 -13.80 26.22
CA LYS A 210 -0.96 -14.31 26.24
C LYS A 210 -0.23 -13.92 27.52
N ASN A 211 -0.39 -12.68 27.94
CA ASN A 211 0.25 -12.12 29.14
C ASN A 211 -0.60 -10.96 29.70
N PRO A 212 -1.53 -11.23 30.65
CA PRO A 212 -2.37 -10.20 31.25
C PRO A 212 -1.59 -9.07 31.91
N ALA A 213 -0.44 -9.36 32.54
CA ALA A 213 0.39 -8.35 33.19
C ALA A 213 0.96 -7.35 32.17
N VAL A 214 1.36 -7.82 30.97
CA VAL A 214 1.82 -6.94 29.88
C VAL A 214 0.66 -6.11 29.33
N ALA A 215 -0.56 -6.66 29.21
CA ALA A 215 -1.71 -5.88 28.80
C ALA A 215 -1.99 -4.73 29.78
N GLU A 216 -1.99 -5.01 31.06
CA GLU A 216 -2.21 -4.00 32.09
C GLU A 216 -1.09 -2.95 32.12
N ALA A 217 0.17 -3.38 32.07
CA ALA A 217 1.32 -2.49 32.04
C ALA A 217 1.26 -1.49 30.87
N ASN A 218 0.89 -1.93 29.65
CA ASN A 218 0.74 -1.03 28.51
C ASN A 218 -0.36 0.03 28.74
N LYS A 219 -1.48 -0.36 29.35
CA LYS A 219 -2.57 0.58 29.69
C LYS A 219 -2.13 1.60 30.75
N LEU A 220 -1.48 1.13 31.83
CA LEU A 220 -0.96 2.00 32.90
C LEU A 220 0.12 2.97 32.36
N ALA A 221 1.02 2.51 31.50
CA ALA A 221 2.02 3.40 30.88
C ALA A 221 1.36 4.49 30.04
N MET A 222 0.30 4.17 29.30
CA MET A 222 -0.44 5.14 28.50
C MET A 222 -1.18 6.15 29.39
N ASP A 223 -1.83 5.70 30.45
CA ASP A 223 -2.48 6.57 31.44
C ASP A 223 -1.45 7.50 32.14
N ALA A 224 -0.25 6.99 32.47
CA ALA A 224 0.82 7.79 33.05
C ALA A 224 1.32 8.88 32.10
N GLY A 225 1.50 8.58 30.82
CA GLY A 225 1.91 9.59 29.82
C GLY A 225 0.85 10.66 29.61
N TYR A 226 -0.42 10.31 29.60
CA TYR A 226 -1.53 11.26 29.56
C TYR A 226 -1.54 12.18 30.78
N ASN A 227 -1.42 11.62 31.98
CA ASN A 227 -1.40 12.37 33.24
C ASN A 227 -0.15 13.29 33.33
N TYR A 228 0.99 12.84 32.81
CA TYR A 228 2.16 13.69 32.71
C TYR A 228 1.86 14.95 31.90
N ALA A 229 1.34 14.80 30.68
CA ALA A 229 1.02 15.93 29.82
C ALA A 229 -0.03 16.86 30.42
N ALA A 230 -1.04 16.30 31.11
CA ALA A 230 -2.08 17.06 31.79
C ALA A 230 -1.58 17.90 32.98
N ASN A 231 -0.63 17.36 33.77
CA ASN A 231 -0.23 17.95 35.05
C ASN A 231 0.99 18.85 34.97
N THR A 232 1.85 18.68 33.92
CA THR A 232 3.13 19.42 33.85
C THR A 232 3.03 20.73 33.09
N HIS A 233 1.89 21.00 32.43
CA HIS A 233 1.73 22.16 31.51
C HIS A 233 2.85 22.25 30.45
N ALA A 234 3.48 21.10 30.12
CA ALA A 234 4.51 21.02 29.09
C ALA A 234 4.00 21.42 27.70
N PHE A 235 2.67 21.36 27.52
CA PHE A 235 1.99 21.76 26.30
C PHE A 235 1.08 22.96 26.61
N ALA A 236 1.35 24.11 25.98
CA ALA A 236 0.58 25.34 26.19
C ALA A 236 -0.87 25.23 25.71
N ASN A 237 -1.16 24.35 24.77
CA ASN A 237 -2.47 24.12 24.18
C ASN A 237 -2.75 22.64 24.02
N THR A 238 -4.04 22.28 23.99
CA THR A 238 -4.51 21.03 23.41
C THR A 238 -5.21 21.34 22.09
N TYR A 239 -5.35 20.32 21.24
CA TYR A 239 -5.83 20.53 19.88
C TYR A 239 -6.97 19.59 19.56
N ASP A 240 -7.97 20.12 18.84
CA ASP A 240 -9.03 19.33 18.22
C ASP A 240 -8.94 19.38 16.70
N VAL A 241 -9.21 18.25 16.07
CA VAL A 241 -9.33 18.12 14.62
C VAL A 241 -10.72 17.57 14.35
N ALA A 242 -11.54 18.35 13.66
CA ALA A 242 -12.92 17.98 13.34
C ALA A 242 -12.97 16.72 12.44
N PRO A 243 -14.07 15.97 12.46
CA PRO A 243 -14.28 14.87 11.52
C PRO A 243 -14.24 15.35 10.06
N SER A 244 -13.73 14.51 9.18
CA SER A 244 -13.78 14.70 7.72
C SER A 244 -15.22 14.46 7.21
N PRO A 245 -15.68 15.16 6.16
CA PRO A 245 -17.00 14.97 5.56
C PRO A 245 -17.06 13.68 4.73
N LEU A 246 -16.88 12.54 5.38
CA LEU A 246 -16.96 11.24 4.74
C LEU A 246 -18.40 10.88 4.36
N GLU A 247 -18.57 10.17 3.25
CA GLU A 247 -19.86 9.60 2.88
C GLU A 247 -20.38 8.65 3.97
N LYS A 248 -21.71 8.52 4.08
CA LYS A 248 -22.30 7.57 5.03
C LYS A 248 -21.90 6.13 4.70
N GLY A 249 -21.49 5.36 5.69
CA GLY A 249 -21.10 3.96 5.52
C GLY A 249 -20.40 3.38 6.74
N VAL A 250 -20.01 2.13 6.62
CA VAL A 250 -19.16 1.45 7.61
C VAL A 250 -17.71 1.57 7.14
N TYR A 251 -16.85 2.09 8.00
CA TYR A 251 -15.44 2.32 7.68
C TYR A 251 -14.52 1.50 8.56
N ARG A 252 -13.36 1.19 8.03
CA ARG A 252 -12.21 0.75 8.82
C ARG A 252 -10.93 1.40 8.26
N SER A 253 -9.92 1.52 9.09
CA SER A 253 -8.55 1.74 8.64
C SER A 253 -8.04 0.47 7.97
N ILE A 254 -7.50 0.56 6.76
CA ILE A 254 -7.00 -0.59 6.01
C ILE A 254 -5.65 -0.28 5.37
N SER A 255 -4.72 -1.24 5.44
CA SER A 255 -3.46 -1.16 4.68
C SER A 255 -3.63 -1.79 3.29
N GLY A 256 -2.82 -1.34 2.33
CA GLY A 256 -2.93 -1.84 0.97
C GLY A 256 -2.71 -3.34 0.83
N ASN A 257 -1.79 -3.92 1.60
CA ASN A 257 -1.58 -5.37 1.61
C ASN A 257 -2.83 -6.15 2.07
N VAL A 258 -3.50 -5.66 3.13
CA VAL A 258 -4.75 -6.27 3.62
C VAL A 258 -5.87 -6.06 2.61
N ALA A 259 -5.98 -4.89 2.04
CA ALA A 259 -6.96 -4.57 0.99
C ALA A 259 -6.77 -5.46 -0.25
N THR A 260 -5.52 -5.67 -0.69
CA THR A 260 -5.19 -6.60 -1.77
C THR A 260 -5.68 -8.02 -1.46
N ALA A 261 -5.35 -8.54 -0.28
CA ALA A 261 -5.78 -9.89 0.11
C ALA A 261 -7.31 -10.03 0.10
N TRP A 262 -8.02 -9.02 0.59
CA TRP A 262 -9.49 -9.03 0.63
C TRP A 262 -10.12 -8.86 -0.75
N GLY A 263 -9.52 -8.07 -1.65
CA GLY A 263 -9.95 -7.96 -3.04
C GLY A 263 -9.83 -9.29 -3.80
N LEU A 264 -8.74 -10.04 -3.55
CA LEU A 264 -8.57 -11.39 -4.08
C LEU A 264 -9.61 -12.38 -3.54
N LEU A 265 -9.93 -12.32 -2.24
CA LEU A 265 -11.00 -13.13 -1.64
C LEU A 265 -12.37 -12.79 -2.26
N ALA A 266 -12.65 -11.51 -2.48
CA ALA A 266 -13.87 -11.06 -3.14
C ALA A 266 -13.98 -11.59 -4.58
N ALA A 267 -12.88 -11.61 -5.33
CA ALA A 267 -12.84 -12.20 -6.67
C ALA A 267 -13.07 -13.71 -6.65
N SER A 268 -12.51 -14.40 -5.65
CA SER A 268 -12.76 -15.83 -5.42
C SER A 268 -14.25 -16.11 -5.18
N GLU A 269 -14.90 -15.34 -4.31
CA GLU A 269 -16.32 -15.47 -4.01
C GLU A 269 -17.18 -15.21 -5.25
N LYS A 270 -16.91 -14.11 -5.97
CA LYS A 270 -17.70 -13.72 -7.15
C LYS A 270 -17.53 -14.64 -8.35
N SER A 271 -16.44 -15.38 -8.44
CA SER A 271 -16.21 -16.39 -9.48
C SER A 271 -16.67 -17.79 -9.08
N GLY A 272 -16.95 -18.03 -7.81
CA GLY A 272 -17.18 -19.37 -7.27
C GLY A 272 -15.95 -20.29 -7.38
N ARG A 273 -14.74 -19.74 -7.58
CA ARG A 273 -13.49 -20.50 -7.67
C ARG A 273 -12.69 -20.38 -6.38
N PRO A 274 -12.31 -21.51 -5.74
CA PRO A 274 -11.53 -21.45 -4.52
C PRO A 274 -10.18 -20.76 -4.78
N LEU A 275 -9.81 -19.83 -3.91
CA LEU A 275 -8.54 -19.12 -4.01
C LEU A 275 -7.39 -20.05 -3.63
N PHE A 276 -6.34 -20.06 -4.45
CA PHE A 276 -5.06 -20.70 -4.15
C PHE A 276 -3.93 -19.67 -4.28
N CYS A 277 -3.16 -19.48 -3.22
CA CYS A 277 -1.99 -18.60 -3.22
C CYS A 277 -0.72 -19.40 -2.92
N GLY A 278 0.10 -19.63 -3.93
CA GLY A 278 1.44 -20.20 -3.81
C GLY A 278 2.49 -19.10 -3.85
N SER A 279 3.24 -18.91 -2.76
CA SER A 279 4.16 -17.78 -2.66
C SER A 279 5.37 -18.09 -1.78
N TYR A 280 6.42 -17.28 -1.92
CA TYR A 280 7.58 -17.24 -1.03
C TYR A 280 7.62 -15.90 -0.29
N PRO A 281 7.91 -15.89 1.01
CA PRO A 281 7.94 -14.66 1.80
C PRO A 281 9.01 -13.69 1.32
N ILE A 282 8.59 -12.46 1.02
CA ILE A 282 9.47 -11.36 0.64
C ILE A 282 8.88 -10.01 1.09
N THR A 283 9.71 -9.15 1.68
CA THR A 283 9.31 -7.79 2.01
C THR A 283 9.11 -6.95 0.73
N PRO A 284 7.98 -6.20 0.62
CA PRO A 284 6.90 -6.01 1.60
C PRO A 284 5.65 -6.88 1.35
N ALA A 285 5.68 -7.86 0.44
CA ALA A 285 4.53 -8.64 -0.03
C ALA A 285 4.03 -9.72 0.96
N THR A 286 4.84 -10.15 1.93
CA THR A 286 4.54 -11.26 2.85
C THR A 286 3.21 -11.11 3.57
N VAL A 287 2.82 -9.88 3.92
CA VAL A 287 1.58 -9.60 4.64
C VAL A 287 0.33 -10.08 3.88
N ILE A 288 0.35 -10.07 2.54
CA ILE A 288 -0.77 -10.58 1.72
C ILE A 288 -0.95 -12.08 1.95
N LEU A 289 0.13 -12.85 1.90
CA LEU A 289 0.10 -14.30 2.16
C LEU A 289 -0.38 -14.61 3.59
N GLU A 290 0.14 -13.87 4.58
CA GLU A 290 -0.25 -14.00 5.98
C GLU A 290 -1.73 -13.67 6.21
N GLU A 291 -2.24 -12.64 5.54
CA GLU A 291 -3.65 -12.26 5.63
C GLU A 291 -4.54 -13.33 5.00
N LEU A 292 -4.24 -13.79 3.79
CA LEU A 292 -4.97 -14.88 3.14
C LEU A 292 -5.00 -16.16 3.97
N ALA A 293 -3.90 -16.48 4.67
CA ALA A 293 -3.82 -17.66 5.54
C ALA A 293 -4.78 -17.64 6.73
N LYS A 294 -5.28 -16.47 7.14
CA LYS A 294 -6.29 -16.32 8.19
C LYS A 294 -7.70 -16.69 7.72
N HIS A 295 -7.93 -16.70 6.41
CA HIS A 295 -9.26 -16.85 5.79
C HIS A 295 -9.54 -18.25 5.22
N LYS A 296 -9.01 -19.31 5.86
CA LYS A 296 -9.24 -20.71 5.46
C LYS A 296 -10.73 -21.08 5.43
N SER A 297 -11.53 -20.49 6.32
CA SER A 297 -12.99 -20.71 6.37
C SER A 297 -13.73 -20.19 5.13
N LEU A 298 -13.12 -19.24 4.38
CA LEU A 298 -13.62 -18.75 3.09
C LEU A 298 -13.09 -19.57 1.90
N GLY A 299 -12.46 -20.71 2.13
CA GLY A 299 -11.92 -21.57 1.08
C GLY A 299 -10.53 -21.17 0.56
N ALA A 300 -9.87 -20.18 1.17
CA ALA A 300 -8.52 -19.78 0.80
C ALA A 300 -7.50 -20.88 1.16
N LYS A 301 -6.71 -21.30 0.16
CA LYS A 301 -5.59 -22.23 0.30
C LYS A 301 -4.29 -21.47 0.09
N THR A 302 -3.39 -21.53 1.07
CA THR A 302 -2.09 -20.86 1.00
C THR A 302 -0.98 -21.88 1.13
N VAL A 303 0.04 -21.74 0.27
CA VAL A 303 1.25 -22.56 0.29
C VAL A 303 2.45 -21.62 0.34
N GLN A 304 3.27 -21.76 1.40
CA GLN A 304 4.59 -21.17 1.44
C GLN A 304 5.57 -22.14 0.80
N ALA A 305 6.13 -21.74 -0.33
CA ALA A 305 7.11 -22.53 -1.07
C ALA A 305 8.54 -22.23 -0.57
N GLU A 306 9.50 -23.03 -1.05
CA GLU A 306 10.93 -22.86 -0.74
C GLU A 306 11.58 -21.67 -1.46
N ASP A 307 11.03 -21.28 -2.62
CA ASP A 307 11.46 -20.11 -3.40
C ASP A 307 10.33 -19.56 -4.28
N GLU A 308 10.62 -18.50 -5.02
CA GLU A 308 9.66 -17.81 -5.88
C GLU A 308 9.22 -18.65 -7.08
N ILE A 309 10.11 -19.49 -7.61
CA ILE A 309 9.83 -20.35 -8.77
C ILE A 309 8.83 -21.44 -8.36
N ALA A 310 9.08 -22.12 -7.26
CA ALA A 310 8.16 -23.11 -6.70
C ALA A 310 6.80 -22.48 -6.37
N GLY A 311 6.80 -21.25 -5.80
CA GLY A 311 5.58 -20.51 -5.48
C GLY A 311 4.68 -20.30 -6.69
N ILE A 312 5.19 -19.75 -7.79
CA ILE A 312 4.38 -19.53 -9.00
C ILE A 312 4.01 -20.85 -9.69
N CYS A 313 4.90 -21.85 -9.72
CA CYS A 313 4.62 -23.14 -10.36
C CYS A 313 3.47 -23.89 -9.66
N THR A 314 3.40 -23.84 -8.32
CA THR A 314 2.25 -24.41 -7.57
C THR A 314 0.94 -23.69 -7.91
N SER A 315 0.99 -22.36 -8.09
CA SER A 315 -0.18 -21.55 -8.50
C SER A 315 -0.62 -21.88 -9.94
N ILE A 316 0.30 -22.09 -10.87
CA ILE A 316 -0.02 -22.52 -12.24
C ILE A 316 -0.73 -23.89 -12.23
N GLY A 317 -0.22 -24.85 -11.42
CA GLY A 317 -0.87 -26.14 -11.25
C GLY A 317 -2.27 -26.02 -10.67
N ALA A 318 -2.47 -25.13 -9.70
CA ALA A 318 -3.78 -24.83 -9.12
C ALA A 318 -4.74 -24.19 -10.13
N ALA A 319 -4.26 -23.27 -10.98
CA ALA A 319 -5.02 -22.69 -12.08
C ALA A 319 -5.48 -23.77 -13.07
N PHE A 320 -4.61 -24.67 -13.45
CA PHE A 320 -4.98 -25.81 -14.31
C PHE A 320 -6.07 -26.68 -13.68
N ALA A 321 -6.01 -26.88 -12.35
CA ALA A 321 -6.99 -27.64 -11.58
C ALA A 321 -8.30 -26.86 -11.27
N GLY A 322 -8.52 -25.68 -11.83
CA GLY A 322 -9.77 -24.93 -11.68
C GLY A 322 -9.88 -24.01 -10.48
N ASN A 323 -8.75 -23.68 -9.83
CA ASN A 323 -8.73 -22.68 -8.76
C ASN A 323 -8.46 -21.28 -9.32
N PHE A 324 -8.92 -20.25 -8.59
CA PHE A 324 -8.42 -18.90 -8.77
C PHE A 324 -7.01 -18.81 -8.19
N ALA A 325 -6.00 -18.74 -9.05
CA ALA A 325 -4.61 -18.85 -8.68
C ALA A 325 -3.95 -17.47 -8.53
N VAL A 326 -3.17 -17.33 -7.47
CA VAL A 326 -2.46 -16.11 -7.10
C VAL A 326 -1.03 -16.42 -6.66
N THR A 327 -0.10 -15.55 -6.95
CA THR A 327 1.23 -15.51 -6.33
C THR A 327 1.59 -14.09 -5.97
N THR A 328 2.30 -13.89 -4.87
CA THR A 328 2.72 -12.56 -4.41
C THR A 328 4.23 -12.47 -4.38
N THR A 329 4.79 -11.29 -4.70
CA THR A 329 6.23 -11.08 -4.75
C THR A 329 6.60 -9.60 -4.69
N SER A 330 7.87 -9.31 -4.95
CA SER A 330 8.48 -7.99 -5.17
C SER A 330 9.47 -8.15 -6.34
N GLY A 331 10.01 -7.08 -6.87
CA GLY A 331 10.85 -7.04 -8.08
C GLY A 331 11.86 -8.19 -8.24
N PRO A 332 12.69 -8.52 -7.24
CA PRO A 332 13.63 -9.66 -7.36
C PRO A 332 12.94 -10.99 -7.62
N GLY A 333 11.80 -11.23 -6.94
CA GLY A 333 11.04 -12.44 -7.13
C GLY A 333 10.25 -12.46 -8.43
N LEU A 334 9.79 -11.29 -8.93
CA LEU A 334 9.21 -11.19 -10.28
C LEU A 334 10.22 -11.61 -11.35
N SER A 335 11.50 -11.24 -11.18
CA SER A 335 12.58 -11.71 -12.05
C SER A 335 12.71 -13.23 -12.06
N LEU A 336 12.67 -13.87 -10.90
CA LEU A 336 12.75 -15.34 -10.79
C LEU A 336 11.51 -16.05 -11.35
N LYS A 337 10.36 -15.40 -11.35
CA LYS A 337 9.09 -15.94 -11.86
C LYS A 337 8.90 -15.78 -13.37
N SER A 338 9.81 -15.10 -14.07
CA SER A 338 9.65 -14.70 -15.48
C SER A 338 9.34 -15.86 -16.42
N GLU A 339 10.06 -16.98 -16.32
CA GLU A 339 9.85 -18.16 -17.18
C GLU A 339 8.50 -18.82 -16.89
N ALA A 340 8.18 -19.04 -15.61
CA ALA A 340 6.92 -19.65 -15.22
C ALA A 340 5.70 -18.76 -15.60
N LEU A 341 5.85 -17.44 -15.54
CA LEU A 341 4.83 -16.50 -16.04
C LEU A 341 4.66 -16.67 -17.55
N GLY A 342 5.76 -16.86 -18.31
CA GLY A 342 5.73 -17.22 -19.74
C GLY A 342 4.99 -18.53 -20.00
N LEU A 343 5.18 -19.55 -19.14
CA LEU A 343 4.43 -20.80 -19.21
C LEU A 343 2.93 -20.56 -19.00
N ALA A 344 2.54 -19.71 -18.05
CA ALA A 344 1.12 -19.40 -17.81
C ALA A 344 0.48 -18.68 -19.02
N VAL A 345 1.22 -17.76 -19.67
CA VAL A 345 0.80 -17.12 -20.94
C VAL A 345 0.68 -18.16 -22.05
N MET A 346 1.65 -19.06 -22.19
CA MET A 346 1.67 -20.09 -23.23
C MET A 346 0.54 -21.10 -23.05
N ALA A 347 0.25 -21.51 -21.83
CA ALA A 347 -0.83 -22.42 -21.49
C ALA A 347 -2.21 -21.71 -21.42
N GLU A 348 -2.21 -20.38 -21.43
CA GLU A 348 -3.40 -19.53 -21.28
C GLU A 348 -4.21 -19.88 -20.02
N LEU A 349 -3.56 -19.80 -18.88
CA LEU A 349 -4.13 -20.06 -17.57
C LEU A 349 -4.36 -18.75 -16.79
N PRO A 350 -5.47 -18.64 -16.04
CA PRO A 350 -5.72 -17.49 -15.21
C PRO A 350 -4.76 -17.46 -14.02
N LEU A 351 -4.03 -16.38 -13.86
CA LEU A 351 -3.07 -16.21 -12.76
C LEU A 351 -2.97 -14.72 -12.41
N VAL A 352 -3.07 -14.39 -11.13
CA VAL A 352 -2.72 -13.04 -10.66
C VAL A 352 -1.35 -13.08 -10.00
N VAL A 353 -0.45 -12.24 -10.50
CA VAL A 353 0.85 -11.99 -9.89
C VAL A 353 0.80 -10.60 -9.23
N VAL A 354 0.81 -10.56 -7.90
CA VAL A 354 0.90 -9.29 -7.17
C VAL A 354 2.36 -8.97 -6.94
N ASP A 355 2.82 -7.87 -7.53
CA ASP A 355 4.17 -7.35 -7.35
C ASP A 355 4.13 -6.09 -6.48
N VAL A 356 4.62 -6.21 -5.25
CA VAL A 356 4.76 -5.08 -4.32
C VAL A 356 6.15 -4.50 -4.51
N GLN A 357 6.26 -3.47 -5.34
CA GLN A 357 7.51 -2.88 -5.77
C GLN A 357 8.29 -2.26 -4.62
N ARG A 358 9.61 -2.35 -4.70
CA ARG A 358 10.56 -1.76 -3.76
C ARG A 358 11.80 -1.25 -4.49
N GLY A 359 12.63 -0.45 -3.82
CA GLY A 359 13.88 0.03 -4.39
C GLY A 359 14.80 -1.12 -4.81
N GLY A 360 15.17 -1.13 -6.08
CA GLY A 360 16.08 -2.10 -6.71
C GLY A 360 17.46 -1.49 -6.98
N PRO A 361 18.31 -2.16 -7.80
CA PRO A 361 18.18 -3.53 -8.33
C PRO A 361 18.55 -4.62 -7.30
N SER A 362 18.25 -5.89 -7.62
CA SER A 362 18.50 -7.06 -6.76
C SER A 362 17.81 -6.91 -5.40
N THR A 363 18.48 -7.18 -4.30
CA THR A 363 17.96 -6.99 -2.94
C THR A 363 17.65 -5.50 -2.67
N GLY A 364 18.45 -4.60 -3.22
CA GLY A 364 18.25 -3.16 -3.23
C GLY A 364 17.96 -2.55 -1.86
N LEU A 365 16.85 -1.86 -1.78
CA LEU A 365 16.31 -1.23 -0.56
C LEU A 365 14.99 -1.90 -0.16
N PRO A 366 15.01 -3.04 0.57
CA PRO A 366 13.84 -3.90 0.77
C PRO A 366 12.64 -3.23 1.42
N THR A 367 12.88 -2.17 2.19
CA THR A 367 11.85 -1.45 2.96
C THR A 367 11.49 -0.09 2.37
N LYS A 368 12.08 0.28 1.23
CA LYS A 368 11.88 1.58 0.59
C LYS A 368 11.05 1.44 -0.70
N THR A 369 10.24 2.45 -0.99
CA THR A 369 9.30 2.43 -2.10
C THR A 369 9.92 2.98 -3.37
N GLU A 370 9.69 2.30 -4.49
CA GLU A 370 9.94 2.76 -5.86
C GLU A 370 8.89 2.15 -6.79
N GLN A 371 8.86 2.59 -8.05
CA GLN A 371 8.02 2.05 -9.12
C GLN A 371 8.91 1.49 -10.25
N SER A 372 9.96 0.74 -9.87
CA SER A 372 11.07 0.38 -10.77
C SER A 372 10.84 -0.92 -11.55
N ASP A 373 9.71 -1.62 -11.32
CA ASP A 373 9.46 -2.94 -11.92
C ASP A 373 8.53 -2.89 -13.14
N LEU A 374 8.09 -1.71 -13.59
CA LEU A 374 7.12 -1.55 -14.68
C LEU A 374 7.59 -2.17 -15.99
N VAL A 375 8.82 -1.85 -16.44
CA VAL A 375 9.36 -2.40 -17.70
C VAL A 375 9.54 -3.91 -17.59
N GLN A 376 9.94 -4.43 -16.43
CA GLN A 376 9.99 -5.85 -16.18
C GLN A 376 8.60 -6.49 -16.24
N ALA A 377 7.59 -5.86 -15.66
CA ALA A 377 6.20 -6.33 -15.72
C ALA A 377 5.67 -6.34 -17.17
N LEU A 378 6.01 -5.34 -17.96
CA LEU A 378 5.60 -5.26 -19.37
C LEU A 378 6.35 -6.24 -20.28
N TYR A 379 7.69 -6.32 -20.16
CA TYR A 379 8.56 -6.96 -21.16
C TYR A 379 9.55 -7.97 -20.61
N GLY A 380 9.62 -8.18 -19.29
CA GLY A 380 10.67 -8.99 -18.63
C GLY A 380 10.52 -10.50 -18.79
N ARG A 381 10.11 -11.00 -19.95
CA ARG A 381 9.97 -12.43 -20.27
C ARG A 381 10.57 -12.72 -21.63
N ASN A 382 10.89 -14.01 -21.86
CA ASN A 382 11.36 -14.42 -23.19
C ASN A 382 10.20 -14.58 -24.18
N GLY A 383 10.47 -14.35 -25.46
CA GLY A 383 9.50 -14.48 -26.57
C GLY A 383 8.39 -13.39 -26.53
N GLU A 384 7.43 -13.55 -27.42
CA GLU A 384 6.23 -12.70 -27.47
C GLU A 384 5.24 -13.12 -26.37
N CYS A 385 5.34 -12.47 -25.22
CA CYS A 385 4.65 -12.87 -24.00
C CYS A 385 3.81 -11.72 -23.42
N PRO A 386 2.67 -11.39 -24.06
CA PRO A 386 1.79 -10.32 -23.63
C PRO A 386 1.09 -10.66 -22.31
N VAL A 387 1.02 -9.67 -21.41
CA VAL A 387 0.30 -9.77 -20.13
C VAL A 387 -0.47 -8.49 -19.86
N VAL A 388 -1.55 -8.62 -19.10
CA VAL A 388 -2.27 -7.45 -18.57
C VAL A 388 -1.52 -6.92 -17.36
N VAL A 389 -1.36 -5.58 -17.28
CA VAL A 389 -0.69 -4.91 -16.15
C VAL A 389 -1.62 -3.84 -15.58
N LEU A 390 -1.91 -3.96 -14.30
CA LEU A 390 -2.68 -3.00 -13.50
C LEU A 390 -1.78 -2.40 -12.42
N ALA A 391 -2.12 -1.20 -11.95
CA ALA A 391 -1.45 -0.57 -10.82
C ALA A 391 -2.46 0.03 -9.85
N ALA A 392 -2.41 -0.35 -8.58
CA ALA A 392 -3.18 0.31 -7.53
C ALA A 392 -2.53 1.63 -7.14
N SER A 393 -3.30 2.61 -6.69
CA SER A 393 -2.83 3.97 -6.42
C SER A 393 -2.97 4.42 -4.97
N THR A 394 -3.80 3.75 -4.19
CA THR A 394 -4.01 4.04 -2.77
C THR A 394 -4.12 2.76 -1.94
N PRO A 395 -3.93 2.82 -0.61
CA PRO A 395 -4.14 1.65 0.23
C PRO A 395 -5.53 1.02 0.09
N SER A 396 -6.59 1.82 -0.03
CA SER A 396 -7.96 1.30 -0.10
C SER A 396 -8.33 0.76 -1.49
N ASP A 397 -7.83 1.36 -2.58
CA ASP A 397 -8.14 0.89 -3.93
C ASP A 397 -7.38 -0.37 -4.33
N CYS A 398 -6.36 -0.77 -3.54
CA CYS A 398 -5.76 -2.09 -3.66
C CYS A 398 -6.81 -3.22 -3.61
N PHE A 399 -7.91 -3.05 -2.88
CA PHE A 399 -9.05 -3.97 -2.89
C PHE A 399 -9.68 -4.06 -4.28
N HIS A 400 -10.00 -2.90 -4.85
CA HIS A 400 -10.67 -2.83 -6.16
C HIS A 400 -9.80 -3.41 -7.27
N TYR A 401 -8.52 -3.01 -7.33
CA TYR A 401 -7.64 -3.48 -8.40
C TYR A 401 -7.22 -4.95 -8.24
N ALA A 402 -7.17 -5.47 -7.02
CA ALA A 402 -7.01 -6.90 -6.80
C ALA A 402 -8.24 -7.71 -7.29
N PHE A 403 -9.46 -7.20 -7.06
CA PHE A 403 -10.68 -7.77 -7.62
C PHE A 403 -10.66 -7.73 -9.16
N GLN A 404 -10.33 -6.58 -9.76
CA GLN A 404 -10.27 -6.42 -11.22
C GLN A 404 -9.20 -7.32 -11.85
N ALA A 405 -8.03 -7.46 -11.21
CA ALA A 405 -7.01 -8.39 -11.67
C ALA A 405 -7.53 -9.84 -11.72
N GLY A 406 -8.22 -10.27 -10.66
CA GLY A 406 -8.86 -11.58 -10.62
C GLY A 406 -9.94 -11.76 -11.69
N LYS A 407 -10.80 -10.74 -11.86
CA LYS A 407 -11.85 -10.75 -12.88
C LYS A 407 -11.28 -10.90 -14.29
N ILE A 408 -10.34 -10.04 -14.66
CA ILE A 408 -9.71 -10.06 -15.98
C ILE A 408 -8.97 -11.37 -16.20
N ALA A 409 -8.19 -11.85 -15.22
CA ALA A 409 -7.46 -13.11 -15.35
C ALA A 409 -8.38 -14.28 -15.68
N MET A 410 -9.48 -14.43 -14.95
CA MET A 410 -10.41 -15.56 -15.09
C MET A 410 -11.29 -15.45 -16.33
N GLU A 411 -11.81 -14.28 -16.67
CA GLU A 411 -12.71 -14.10 -17.83
C GLU A 411 -11.95 -14.13 -19.17
N HIS A 412 -10.67 -13.68 -19.17
CA HIS A 412 -9.84 -13.68 -20.39
C HIS A 412 -8.87 -14.87 -20.47
N MET A 413 -8.80 -15.72 -19.45
CA MET A 413 -7.87 -16.87 -19.40
C MET A 413 -6.43 -16.42 -19.71
N THR A 414 -5.90 -15.47 -18.93
CA THR A 414 -4.57 -14.89 -19.12
C THR A 414 -3.98 -14.46 -17.79
N PRO A 415 -2.65 -14.44 -17.62
CA PRO A 415 -2.03 -13.83 -16.46
C PRO A 415 -2.27 -12.33 -16.40
N VAL A 416 -2.41 -11.82 -15.17
CA VAL A 416 -2.47 -10.38 -14.85
C VAL A 416 -1.44 -10.06 -13.81
N ILE A 417 -0.63 -9.03 -14.03
CA ILE A 417 0.28 -8.47 -13.02
C ILE A 417 -0.41 -7.27 -12.38
N LEU A 418 -0.54 -7.31 -11.06
CA LEU A 418 -0.98 -6.18 -10.25
C LEU A 418 0.23 -5.56 -9.56
N LEU A 419 0.58 -4.35 -9.97
CA LEU A 419 1.63 -3.54 -9.36
C LEU A 419 1.06 -2.77 -8.18
N THR A 420 1.68 -2.90 -7.03
CA THR A 420 1.59 -1.99 -5.90
C THR A 420 3.01 -1.54 -5.55
N ASP A 421 3.22 -0.82 -4.46
CA ASP A 421 4.55 -0.44 -3.99
C ASP A 421 4.59 -0.40 -2.46
N GLY A 422 5.80 -0.32 -1.89
CA GLY A 422 6.00 -0.34 -0.45
C GLY A 422 5.26 0.75 0.31
N PHE A 423 5.00 1.91 -0.31
CA PHE A 423 4.27 3.02 0.29
C PHE A 423 2.79 2.67 0.48
N ILE A 424 2.07 2.39 -0.61
CA ILE A 424 0.63 2.10 -0.52
C ILE A 424 0.35 0.75 0.13
N ALA A 425 1.23 -0.24 -0.02
CA ALA A 425 1.06 -1.57 0.55
C ALA A 425 1.07 -1.57 2.08
N ASN A 426 1.99 -0.79 2.68
CA ASN A 426 2.13 -0.66 4.13
C ASN A 426 1.35 0.52 4.72
N GLY A 427 1.11 1.56 3.92
CA GLY A 427 0.29 2.71 4.30
C GLY A 427 -1.16 2.32 4.56
N SER A 428 -1.84 3.11 5.39
CA SER A 428 -3.26 2.90 5.73
C SER A 428 -4.05 4.17 5.52
N GLN A 429 -5.33 4.00 5.18
CA GLN A 429 -6.31 5.09 5.08
C GLN A 429 -7.71 4.60 5.48
N PRO A 430 -8.69 5.49 5.73
CA PRO A 430 -10.08 5.09 5.93
C PRO A 430 -10.61 4.44 4.66
N TRP A 431 -11.20 3.27 4.80
CA TRP A 431 -11.83 2.54 3.72
C TRP A 431 -13.28 2.26 4.04
N ARG A 432 -14.17 2.76 3.18
CA ARG A 432 -15.59 2.41 3.24
C ARG A 432 -15.75 0.98 2.77
N ILE A 433 -16.24 0.11 3.64
CA ILE A 433 -16.45 -1.30 3.31
C ILE A 433 -17.56 -1.37 2.25
N PRO A 434 -17.27 -1.84 1.02
CA PRO A 434 -18.28 -1.94 -0.01
C PRO A 434 -19.25 -3.08 0.27
N SER A 435 -20.45 -2.98 -0.29
CA SER A 435 -21.32 -4.15 -0.38
C SER A 435 -20.79 -5.09 -1.46
N MET A 436 -20.84 -6.40 -1.22
CA MET A 436 -20.51 -7.36 -2.27
C MET A 436 -21.48 -7.30 -3.46
N SER A 437 -22.69 -6.72 -3.29
CA SER A 437 -23.60 -6.43 -4.40
C SER A 437 -23.07 -5.39 -5.39
N ASP A 438 -22.14 -4.53 -4.95
CA ASP A 438 -21.56 -3.48 -5.80
C ASP A 438 -20.51 -4.04 -6.78
N TYR A 439 -20.09 -5.28 -6.56
CA TYR A 439 -19.15 -5.99 -7.42
C TYR A 439 -19.85 -7.01 -8.31
N PRO A 440 -19.58 -7.01 -9.63
CA PRO A 440 -20.22 -7.93 -10.57
C PRO A 440 -19.82 -9.37 -10.31
N ALA A 441 -20.65 -10.32 -10.79
CA ALA A 441 -20.23 -11.70 -10.90
C ALA A 441 -19.06 -11.82 -11.87
N ILE A 442 -18.16 -12.75 -11.61
CA ILE A 442 -17.06 -13.12 -12.49
C ILE A 442 -17.45 -14.43 -13.17
N VAL A 443 -17.46 -14.45 -14.49
CA VAL A 443 -17.94 -15.59 -15.29
C VAL A 443 -16.80 -16.17 -16.13
N PRO A 444 -15.96 -17.06 -15.55
CA PRO A 444 -14.93 -17.74 -16.32
C PRO A 444 -15.53 -18.64 -17.41
N PRO A 445 -14.85 -18.89 -18.54
CA PRO A 445 -15.33 -19.74 -19.63
C PRO A 445 -15.22 -21.24 -19.29
N ILE A 446 -15.88 -21.67 -18.20
CA ILE A 446 -15.84 -23.05 -17.71
C ILE A 446 -16.58 -23.95 -18.70
N CYS A 447 -15.95 -25.08 -19.03
CA CYS A 447 -16.52 -26.12 -19.88
C CYS A 447 -16.72 -27.39 -19.05
N THR A 448 -17.96 -27.88 -19.02
CA THR A 448 -18.34 -29.07 -18.25
C THR A 448 -18.85 -30.23 -19.15
N ALA A 449 -19.07 -29.95 -20.43
CA ALA A 449 -19.49 -30.92 -21.42
C ALA A 449 -19.07 -30.46 -22.83
N LEU A 450 -19.09 -31.34 -23.80
CA LEU A 450 -18.95 -30.99 -25.22
C LEU A 450 -20.15 -30.16 -25.69
N ASP A 451 -19.93 -29.26 -26.65
CA ASP A 451 -21.04 -28.65 -27.39
C ASP A 451 -21.71 -29.69 -28.29
N GLU A 452 -22.99 -29.50 -28.62
CA GLU A 452 -23.79 -30.47 -29.40
C GLU A 452 -23.18 -30.81 -30.77
N ASP A 453 -22.42 -29.92 -31.36
CA ASP A 453 -21.75 -30.06 -32.65
C ASP A 453 -20.30 -30.58 -32.55
N GLU A 454 -19.82 -30.90 -31.35
CA GLU A 454 -18.44 -31.31 -31.13
C GLU A 454 -18.31 -32.83 -30.95
N ALA A 455 -17.43 -33.45 -31.77
CA ALA A 455 -17.05 -34.85 -31.60
C ALA A 455 -15.98 -35.08 -30.54
N GLN A 456 -15.21 -34.03 -30.19
CA GLN A 456 -14.14 -34.05 -29.18
C GLN A 456 -13.92 -32.66 -28.58
N TYR A 457 -13.39 -32.62 -27.37
CA TYR A 457 -13.07 -31.38 -26.71
C TYR A 457 -11.95 -30.60 -27.44
N MET A 458 -12.21 -29.30 -27.69
CA MET A 458 -11.29 -28.36 -28.30
C MET A 458 -10.88 -27.30 -27.25
N PRO A 459 -9.80 -27.52 -26.50
CA PRO A 459 -9.41 -26.65 -25.37
C PRO A 459 -9.09 -25.21 -25.80
N TYR A 460 -8.76 -24.99 -27.07
CA TYR A 460 -8.46 -23.68 -27.64
C TYR A 460 -9.55 -23.13 -28.57
N LYS A 461 -10.75 -23.72 -28.56
CA LYS A 461 -11.95 -23.07 -29.12
C LYS A 461 -12.20 -21.81 -28.29
N ARG A 462 -12.24 -20.69 -28.96
CA ARG A 462 -12.19 -19.38 -28.30
C ARG A 462 -13.54 -18.70 -28.27
N ASN A 463 -13.78 -17.97 -27.19
CA ASN A 463 -14.86 -16.99 -27.16
C ASN A 463 -14.59 -15.93 -28.24
N PRO A 464 -15.57 -15.58 -29.11
CA PRO A 464 -15.34 -14.63 -30.20
C PRO A 464 -15.09 -13.19 -29.75
N GLU A 465 -15.54 -12.80 -28.56
CA GLU A 465 -15.39 -11.44 -28.02
C GLU A 465 -14.09 -11.29 -27.26
N THR A 466 -13.83 -12.18 -26.29
CA THR A 466 -12.69 -12.09 -25.38
C THR A 466 -11.44 -12.82 -25.86
N LEU A 467 -11.58 -13.73 -26.84
CA LEU A 467 -10.56 -14.71 -27.24
C LEU A 467 -10.09 -15.64 -26.10
N ALA A 468 -10.82 -15.68 -25.01
CA ALA A 468 -10.56 -16.63 -23.93
C ALA A 468 -10.77 -18.07 -24.43
N ARG A 469 -9.86 -18.97 -24.07
CA ARG A 469 -10.03 -20.40 -24.31
C ARG A 469 -11.02 -21.02 -23.32
N ARG A 470 -11.58 -22.17 -23.65
CA ARG A 470 -12.43 -22.95 -22.74
C ARG A 470 -11.60 -23.51 -21.57
N TRP A 471 -12.20 -23.54 -20.38
CA TRP A 471 -11.55 -24.00 -19.15
C TRP A 471 -12.23 -25.26 -18.61
N ALA A 472 -11.73 -26.42 -19.00
CA ALA A 472 -12.13 -27.70 -18.40
C ALA A 472 -11.14 -28.09 -17.30
N PHE A 473 -11.63 -28.80 -16.29
CA PHE A 473 -10.83 -29.22 -15.14
C PHE A 473 -10.44 -30.69 -15.26
N PRO A 474 -9.27 -31.10 -14.73
CA PRO A 474 -8.90 -32.50 -14.66
C PRO A 474 -9.98 -33.37 -14.01
N GLY A 475 -10.31 -34.49 -14.62
CA GLY A 475 -11.35 -35.43 -14.16
C GLY A 475 -12.76 -35.14 -14.71
N THR A 476 -12.95 -34.11 -15.56
CA THR A 476 -14.22 -33.93 -16.27
C THR A 476 -14.31 -34.95 -17.43
N GLU A 477 -15.26 -35.87 -17.34
CA GLU A 477 -15.46 -36.95 -18.33
C GLU A 477 -15.73 -36.37 -19.72
N GLY A 478 -15.04 -36.90 -20.73
CA GLY A 478 -15.15 -36.49 -22.13
C GLY A 478 -14.43 -35.21 -22.50
N LEU A 479 -13.77 -34.55 -21.51
CA LEU A 479 -12.99 -33.33 -21.73
C LEU A 479 -11.50 -33.54 -21.50
N GLU A 480 -11.02 -34.77 -21.61
CA GLU A 480 -9.61 -35.12 -21.48
C GLU A 480 -8.80 -34.37 -22.53
N HIS A 481 -7.76 -33.69 -22.08
CA HIS A 481 -6.94 -32.89 -22.97
C HIS A 481 -5.53 -32.68 -22.41
N ARG A 482 -4.64 -32.27 -23.28
CA ARG A 482 -3.28 -31.88 -22.93
C ARG A 482 -3.09 -30.39 -23.16
N ILE A 483 -2.48 -29.72 -22.19
CA ILE A 483 -1.86 -28.41 -22.36
C ILE A 483 -0.45 -28.43 -21.78
N GLY A 484 0.43 -27.60 -22.31
CA GLY A 484 1.83 -27.52 -21.85
C GLY A 484 2.54 -26.31 -22.45
N GLY A 485 3.84 -26.20 -22.17
CA GLY A 485 4.67 -25.07 -22.60
C GLY A 485 5.07 -25.07 -24.07
N LEU A 486 4.96 -26.20 -24.79
CA LEU A 486 5.22 -26.23 -26.23
C LEU A 486 4.10 -25.53 -27.01
N GLU A 487 4.41 -25.04 -28.21
CA GLU A 487 3.39 -24.47 -29.10
C GLU A 487 2.37 -25.54 -29.50
N LYS A 488 1.14 -25.10 -29.62
CA LYS A 488 -0.04 -25.97 -29.74
C LYS A 488 -0.89 -25.59 -30.95
N ASP A 489 -1.56 -26.60 -31.51
CA ASP A 489 -2.61 -26.38 -32.47
C ASP A 489 -3.67 -25.43 -31.94
N LYS A 490 -4.09 -24.50 -32.77
CA LYS A 490 -5.01 -23.38 -32.43
C LYS A 490 -6.40 -23.80 -31.94
N LEU A 491 -6.74 -25.09 -32.02
CA LEU A 491 -8.01 -25.65 -31.54
C LEU A 491 -7.81 -26.82 -30.59
N LYS A 492 -7.00 -27.81 -31.00
CA LYS A 492 -6.91 -29.13 -30.35
C LYS A 492 -5.97 -29.14 -29.14
N GLY A 493 -5.07 -28.18 -29.03
CA GLY A 493 -4.08 -28.18 -27.95
C GLY A 493 -2.95 -29.22 -28.08
N SER A 494 -2.94 -30.03 -29.16
CA SER A 494 -1.83 -30.92 -29.50
C SER A 494 -0.62 -30.12 -29.94
N VAL A 495 0.58 -30.67 -29.69
CA VAL A 495 1.85 -30.01 -30.09
C VAL A 495 1.84 -29.74 -31.59
N SER A 496 2.21 -28.54 -31.99
CA SER A 496 2.30 -28.11 -33.38
C SER A 496 3.64 -27.44 -33.64
N HIS A 497 4.29 -27.85 -34.74
CA HIS A 497 5.52 -27.23 -35.26
C HIS A 497 5.28 -26.46 -36.55
N ASP A 498 3.99 -26.25 -36.93
CA ASP A 498 3.61 -25.48 -38.10
C ASP A 498 3.89 -23.99 -37.87
N PRO A 499 4.73 -23.36 -38.72
CA PRO A 499 5.02 -21.92 -38.60
C PRO A 499 3.81 -21.02 -38.71
N ALA A 500 2.84 -21.36 -39.58
CA ALA A 500 1.62 -20.57 -39.74
C ALA A 500 0.73 -20.65 -38.49
N ASN A 501 0.61 -21.82 -37.90
CA ASN A 501 -0.09 -21.99 -36.62
C ASN A 501 0.58 -21.22 -35.49
N HIS A 502 1.92 -21.21 -35.42
CA HIS A 502 2.65 -20.42 -34.41
C HIS A 502 2.35 -18.93 -34.55
N GLN A 503 2.36 -18.39 -35.76
CA GLN A 503 1.99 -16.98 -36.00
C GLN A 503 0.55 -16.68 -35.56
N ILE A 504 -0.40 -17.57 -35.87
CA ILE A 504 -1.80 -17.41 -35.44
C ILE A 504 -1.90 -17.38 -33.91
N MET A 505 -1.25 -18.32 -33.23
CA MET A 505 -1.30 -18.41 -31.77
C MET A 505 -0.66 -17.20 -31.09
N THR A 506 0.47 -16.72 -31.60
CA THR A 506 1.15 -15.50 -31.13
C THR A 506 0.25 -14.28 -31.27
N ASN A 507 -0.31 -14.06 -32.46
CA ASN A 507 -1.24 -12.94 -32.71
C ASN A 507 -2.48 -13.01 -31.82
N THR A 508 -3.03 -14.21 -31.62
CA THR A 508 -4.22 -14.41 -30.81
C THR A 508 -3.98 -14.11 -29.33
N ARG A 509 -2.82 -14.49 -28.78
CA ARG A 509 -2.45 -14.13 -27.40
C ARG A 509 -2.29 -12.62 -27.24
N ALA A 510 -1.67 -11.95 -28.20
CA ALA A 510 -1.53 -10.49 -28.20
C ALA A 510 -2.89 -9.79 -28.29
N GLU A 511 -3.72 -10.20 -29.25
CA GLU A 511 -5.06 -9.64 -29.45
C GLU A 511 -5.97 -9.86 -28.22
N LYS A 512 -5.89 -11.02 -27.57
CA LYS A 512 -6.63 -11.31 -26.34
C LYS A 512 -6.33 -10.28 -25.24
N VAL A 513 -5.06 -9.97 -25.02
CA VAL A 513 -4.64 -8.94 -24.04
C VAL A 513 -5.12 -7.55 -24.50
N ALA A 514 -4.98 -7.21 -25.78
CA ALA A 514 -5.43 -5.94 -26.31
C ALA A 514 -6.95 -5.73 -26.14
N ARG A 515 -7.77 -6.78 -26.30
CA ARG A 515 -9.24 -6.72 -26.14
C ARG A 515 -9.71 -6.47 -24.72
N VAL A 516 -8.85 -6.57 -23.73
CA VAL A 516 -9.17 -6.15 -22.36
C VAL A 516 -9.57 -4.67 -22.32
N VAL A 517 -9.12 -3.87 -23.29
CA VAL A 517 -9.55 -2.45 -23.44
C VAL A 517 -11.09 -2.31 -23.51
N ASN A 518 -11.80 -3.30 -24.00
CA ASN A 518 -13.25 -3.25 -24.16
C ASN A 518 -14.03 -3.45 -22.83
N VAL A 519 -13.36 -3.90 -21.78
CA VAL A 519 -13.97 -4.20 -20.46
C VAL A 519 -13.41 -3.35 -19.32
N ILE A 520 -12.49 -2.45 -19.62
CA ILE A 520 -11.95 -1.47 -18.67
C ILE A 520 -12.60 -0.10 -18.91
N PRO A 521 -12.68 0.76 -17.88
CA PRO A 521 -13.25 2.10 -18.03
C PRO A 521 -12.35 3.01 -18.86
N ASP A 522 -12.95 4.06 -19.42
CA ASP A 522 -12.23 5.19 -19.98
C ASP A 522 -11.36 5.87 -18.93
N GLN A 523 -10.22 6.41 -19.36
CA GLN A 523 -9.34 7.22 -18.53
C GLN A 523 -10.01 8.55 -18.16
N THR A 524 -9.89 8.94 -16.89
CA THR A 524 -10.41 10.20 -16.38
C THR A 524 -9.29 11.22 -16.12
N VAL A 525 -9.66 12.48 -16.07
CA VAL A 525 -8.78 13.60 -15.71
C VAL A 525 -9.37 14.33 -14.50
N MET A 526 -8.54 14.68 -13.54
CA MET A 526 -8.88 15.51 -12.40
C MET A 526 -8.54 16.97 -12.73
N GLY A 527 -9.54 17.83 -12.76
CA GLY A 527 -9.41 19.24 -13.12
C GLY A 527 -10.09 19.58 -14.44
N ALA A 528 -9.64 20.65 -15.10
CA ALA A 528 -10.21 21.11 -16.34
C ALA A 528 -9.92 20.16 -17.51
N ASP A 529 -10.86 20.06 -18.44
CA ASP A 529 -10.72 19.24 -19.66
C ASP A 529 -9.63 19.74 -20.60
N GLU A 530 -9.21 21.02 -20.48
CA GLU A 530 -8.10 21.64 -21.18
C GLU A 530 -7.30 22.47 -20.17
N ALA A 531 -5.98 22.37 -20.22
CA ALA A 531 -5.06 23.13 -19.39
C ALA A 531 -3.68 23.26 -20.05
N ASP A 532 -2.84 24.16 -19.53
CA ASP A 532 -1.48 24.33 -20.04
C ASP A 532 -0.60 23.10 -19.75
N VAL A 533 -0.82 22.47 -18.59
CA VAL A 533 -0.04 21.31 -18.15
C VAL A 533 -0.97 20.16 -17.75
N LEU A 534 -0.76 18.99 -18.32
CA LEU A 534 -1.30 17.73 -17.82
C LEU A 534 -0.20 16.97 -17.10
N VAL A 535 -0.38 16.82 -15.80
CA VAL A 535 0.45 15.92 -14.98
C VAL A 535 -0.04 14.49 -15.21
N ILE A 536 0.89 13.59 -15.47
CA ILE A 536 0.62 12.18 -15.72
C ILE A 536 1.33 11.38 -14.62
N GLY A 537 0.57 10.56 -13.89
CA GLY A 537 1.08 9.67 -12.86
C GLY A 537 0.48 8.27 -12.95
N TRP A 538 1.00 7.36 -12.15
CA TRP A 538 0.47 6.00 -11.99
C TRP A 538 0.84 5.42 -10.63
N GLY A 539 0.15 4.36 -10.20
CA GLY A 539 0.49 3.65 -8.96
C GLY A 539 0.46 4.56 -7.72
N GLY A 540 1.36 4.35 -6.77
CA GLY A 540 1.38 5.03 -5.46
C GLY A 540 1.68 6.53 -5.48
N THR A 541 1.86 7.15 -6.65
CA THR A 541 2.10 8.61 -6.76
C THR A 541 0.82 9.45 -6.63
N LEU A 542 -0.38 8.84 -6.72
CA LEU A 542 -1.66 9.57 -6.81
C LEU A 542 -1.81 10.65 -5.74
N GLY A 543 -1.68 10.30 -4.46
CA GLY A 543 -2.02 11.21 -3.37
C GLY A 543 -1.18 12.48 -3.34
N HIS A 544 0.11 12.38 -3.63
CA HIS A 544 1.01 13.53 -3.69
C HIS A 544 0.76 14.40 -4.92
N LEU A 545 0.57 13.78 -6.10
CA LEU A 545 0.26 14.49 -7.34
C LEU A 545 -1.09 15.21 -7.25
N GLN A 546 -2.10 14.55 -6.70
CA GLN A 546 -3.43 15.12 -6.52
C GLN A 546 -3.38 16.36 -5.64
N THR A 547 -2.74 16.27 -4.45
CA THR A 547 -2.61 17.42 -3.55
C THR A 547 -1.87 18.58 -4.23
N ALA A 548 -0.74 18.32 -4.89
CA ALA A 548 0.03 19.37 -5.56
C ALA A 548 -0.78 20.06 -6.67
N VAL A 549 -1.54 19.29 -7.45
CA VAL A 549 -2.38 19.84 -8.53
C VAL A 549 -3.56 20.61 -7.97
N GLU A 550 -4.28 20.08 -6.97
CA GLU A 550 -5.42 20.75 -6.33
C GLU A 550 -5.01 22.09 -5.69
N GLU A 551 -3.85 22.14 -5.01
CA GLU A 551 -3.34 23.38 -4.43
C GLU A 551 -2.98 24.42 -5.50
N LEU A 552 -2.33 24.01 -6.60
CA LEU A 552 -2.02 24.91 -7.70
C LEU A 552 -3.27 25.39 -8.45
N GLN A 553 -4.29 24.54 -8.59
CA GLN A 553 -5.59 24.95 -9.14
C GLN A 553 -6.27 25.98 -8.23
N ALA A 554 -6.20 25.81 -6.91
CA ALA A 554 -6.72 26.79 -5.96
C ALA A 554 -5.97 28.14 -6.04
N GLU A 555 -4.69 28.12 -6.47
CA GLU A 555 -3.91 29.32 -6.80
C GLU A 555 -4.22 29.90 -8.20
N GLY A 556 -5.16 29.31 -8.94
CA GLY A 556 -5.58 29.77 -10.29
C GLY A 556 -4.66 29.30 -11.41
N LYS A 557 -3.84 28.28 -11.21
CA LYS A 557 -2.95 27.74 -12.24
C LYS A 557 -3.69 26.79 -13.21
N SER A 558 -3.28 26.83 -14.48
CA SER A 558 -3.83 26.02 -15.58
C SER A 558 -3.14 24.64 -15.63
N ILE A 559 -3.57 23.73 -14.76
CA ILE A 559 -2.98 22.42 -14.57
C ILE A 559 -4.05 21.36 -14.28
N ALA A 560 -3.86 20.13 -14.77
CA ALA A 560 -4.74 19.00 -14.55
C ALA A 560 -3.93 17.72 -14.28
N LEU A 561 -4.58 16.68 -13.73
CA LEU A 561 -3.95 15.39 -13.42
C LEU A 561 -4.66 14.24 -14.14
N CYS A 562 -3.89 13.44 -14.88
CA CYS A 562 -4.28 12.16 -15.46
C CYS A 562 -3.52 11.04 -14.79
N HIS A 563 -4.18 10.23 -13.96
CA HIS A 563 -3.54 9.17 -13.18
C HIS A 563 -3.99 7.80 -13.64
N PHE A 564 -3.03 6.91 -13.93
CA PHE A 564 -3.28 5.60 -14.57
C PHE A 564 -3.28 4.45 -13.55
N ASN A 565 -4.29 3.59 -13.69
CA ASN A 565 -4.40 2.31 -13.01
C ASN A 565 -4.36 1.12 -13.97
N TYR A 566 -4.86 1.30 -15.20
CA TYR A 566 -4.75 0.33 -16.28
C TYR A 566 -3.56 0.71 -17.15
N ILE A 567 -2.49 -0.08 -17.05
CA ILE A 567 -1.22 0.21 -17.71
C ILE A 567 -1.09 -0.51 -19.05
N ASN A 568 -1.47 -1.80 -19.09
CA ASN A 568 -1.48 -2.58 -20.32
C ASN A 568 -2.69 -3.53 -20.35
N PRO A 569 -3.66 -3.33 -21.27
CA PRO A 569 -3.73 -2.23 -22.24
C PRO A 569 -4.04 -0.88 -21.57
N LEU A 570 -3.65 0.21 -22.21
CA LEU A 570 -4.11 1.55 -21.84
C LEU A 570 -5.58 1.74 -22.22
N PRO A 571 -6.36 2.56 -21.49
CA PRO A 571 -7.72 2.93 -21.86
C PRO A 571 -7.82 3.54 -23.25
N ALA A 572 -8.95 3.30 -23.95
CA ALA A 572 -9.10 3.63 -25.38
C ALA A 572 -9.00 5.14 -25.68
N ASN A 573 -9.47 5.97 -24.76
CA ASN A 573 -9.60 7.43 -24.93
C ASN A 573 -8.32 8.23 -24.60
N VAL A 574 -7.22 7.59 -24.23
CA VAL A 574 -5.97 8.27 -23.76
C VAL A 574 -5.42 9.21 -24.80
N ARG A 575 -5.41 8.82 -26.08
CA ARG A 575 -4.95 9.66 -27.19
C ARG A 575 -5.72 10.98 -27.30
N ASP A 576 -7.03 10.93 -27.10
CA ASP A 576 -7.88 12.11 -27.19
C ASP A 576 -7.75 13.00 -25.95
N ILE A 577 -7.42 12.43 -24.80
CA ILE A 577 -7.04 13.20 -23.61
C ILE A 577 -5.77 14.01 -23.91
N PHE A 578 -4.70 13.37 -24.37
CA PHE A 578 -3.41 14.04 -24.57
C PHE A 578 -3.47 15.20 -25.59
N LYS A 579 -4.34 15.14 -26.59
CA LYS A 579 -4.53 16.22 -27.58
C LYS A 579 -5.03 17.55 -26.97
N ARG A 580 -5.65 17.49 -25.79
CA ARG A 580 -6.29 18.66 -25.16
C ARG A 580 -5.36 19.52 -24.32
N TYR A 581 -4.11 19.08 -24.14
CA TYR A 581 -3.16 19.73 -23.24
C TYR A 581 -1.90 20.14 -24.01
N ARG A 582 -1.39 21.33 -23.67
CA ARG A 582 -0.20 21.87 -24.33
C ARG A 582 1.08 21.14 -23.96
N ARG A 583 1.20 20.72 -22.67
CA ARG A 583 2.38 20.05 -22.13
C ARG A 583 1.94 18.81 -21.34
N LEU A 584 2.67 17.73 -21.56
CA LEU A 584 2.44 16.44 -20.90
C LEU A 584 3.65 16.12 -20.03
N VAL A 585 3.45 15.98 -18.71
CA VAL A 585 4.55 15.78 -17.75
C VAL A 585 4.33 14.50 -16.98
N VAL A 586 5.20 13.51 -17.15
CA VAL A 586 5.13 12.21 -16.46
C VAL A 586 5.94 12.29 -15.17
N CYS A 587 5.31 11.98 -14.05
CA CYS A 587 5.91 11.96 -12.73
C CYS A 587 5.93 10.53 -12.19
N GLU A 588 7.11 9.96 -11.94
CA GLU A 588 7.24 8.56 -11.51
C GLU A 588 8.45 8.32 -10.60
N LEU A 589 8.33 7.31 -9.74
CA LEU A 589 9.37 6.91 -8.79
C LEU A 589 10.32 5.89 -9.41
N ASN A 590 10.81 6.22 -10.61
CA ASN A 590 11.81 5.46 -11.38
C ASN A 590 12.47 6.39 -12.41
N ALA A 591 13.30 5.85 -13.29
CA ALA A 591 14.05 6.62 -14.30
C ALA A 591 13.28 6.89 -15.62
N GLY A 592 11.94 6.95 -15.58
CA GLY A 592 11.13 7.28 -16.76
C GLY A 592 10.58 6.05 -17.51
N GLN A 593 10.23 5.00 -16.81
CA GLN A 593 9.74 3.74 -17.40
C GLN A 593 8.37 3.92 -18.06
N PHE A 594 7.42 4.59 -17.38
CA PHE A 594 6.11 4.85 -17.95
C PHE A 594 6.16 5.89 -19.07
N ALA A 595 6.97 6.93 -18.90
CA ALA A 595 7.23 7.90 -19.98
C ALA A 595 7.78 7.22 -21.24
N GLY A 596 8.69 6.24 -21.09
CA GLY A 596 9.18 5.40 -22.17
C GLY A 596 8.09 4.59 -22.84
N TYR A 597 7.23 3.96 -22.05
CA TYR A 597 6.08 3.19 -22.53
C TYR A 597 5.06 4.06 -23.26
N LEU A 598 4.76 5.25 -22.75
CA LEU A 598 3.86 6.20 -23.43
C LEU A 598 4.44 6.66 -24.77
N ARG A 599 5.75 6.97 -24.88
CA ARG A 599 6.41 7.33 -26.15
C ARG A 599 6.35 6.20 -27.17
N GLN A 600 6.45 4.96 -26.75
CA GLN A 600 6.30 3.81 -27.64
C GLN A 600 4.89 3.72 -28.25
N ASN A 601 3.85 4.04 -27.46
CA ASN A 601 2.46 3.93 -27.87
C ASN A 601 1.91 5.19 -28.57
N PHE A 602 2.51 6.36 -28.29
CA PHE A 602 2.03 7.68 -28.74
C PHE A 602 3.21 8.52 -29.23
N GLN A 603 3.76 8.15 -30.38
CA GLN A 603 4.97 8.78 -30.97
C GLN A 603 4.77 10.24 -31.38
N GLU A 604 3.53 10.67 -31.58
CA GLU A 604 3.17 12.04 -31.95
C GLU A 604 3.21 13.03 -30.79
N PHE A 605 3.29 12.57 -29.52
CA PHE A 605 3.34 13.44 -28.35
C PHE A 605 4.75 13.52 -27.75
N THR A 606 5.05 14.67 -27.17
CA THR A 606 6.27 14.87 -26.37
C THR A 606 5.94 14.78 -24.89
N PHE A 607 6.63 13.91 -24.17
CA PHE A 607 6.47 13.72 -22.72
C PHE A 607 7.68 14.28 -21.98
N GLU A 608 7.46 15.35 -21.21
CA GLU A 608 8.41 15.81 -20.22
C GLU A 608 8.40 14.85 -19.02
N GLN A 609 9.43 14.90 -18.18
CA GLN A 609 9.57 13.95 -17.08
C GLN A 609 9.98 14.65 -15.79
N PHE A 610 9.44 14.17 -14.69
CA PHE A 610 9.95 14.43 -13.35
C PHE A 610 10.10 13.09 -12.62
N ASN A 611 11.32 12.60 -12.55
CA ASN A 611 11.68 11.27 -12.07
C ASN A 611 12.39 11.35 -10.72
N LYS A 612 12.09 10.40 -9.83
CA LYS A 612 12.72 10.29 -8.51
C LYS A 612 13.08 8.84 -8.19
N CYS A 613 14.33 8.55 -7.83
CA CYS A 613 14.84 7.20 -7.47
C CYS A 613 15.56 7.27 -6.13
N GLU A 614 14.84 7.62 -5.07
CA GLU A 614 15.41 7.85 -3.73
C GLU A 614 14.87 6.88 -2.67
N GLY A 615 14.04 5.92 -3.09
CA GLY A 615 13.37 5.02 -2.15
C GLY A 615 12.36 5.71 -1.25
N GLN A 616 11.84 6.87 -1.67
CA GLN A 616 10.88 7.71 -0.95
C GLN A 616 9.79 8.21 -1.91
N PRO A 617 8.56 8.43 -1.43
CA PRO A 617 7.53 9.12 -2.22
C PRO A 617 7.97 10.53 -2.64
N PHE A 618 7.27 11.11 -3.58
CA PHE A 618 7.36 12.55 -3.82
C PHE A 618 6.92 13.33 -2.59
N THR A 619 7.42 14.58 -2.46
CA THR A 619 6.83 15.59 -1.58
C THR A 619 5.91 16.50 -2.40
N VAL A 620 4.89 17.06 -1.76
CA VAL A 620 3.98 18.02 -2.41
C VAL A 620 4.75 19.28 -2.81
N ILE A 621 5.71 19.70 -1.97
CA ILE A 621 6.54 20.90 -2.21
C ILE A 621 7.39 20.72 -3.47
N GLU A 622 8.16 19.62 -3.60
CA GLU A 622 9.00 19.41 -4.80
C GLU A 622 8.16 19.29 -6.09
N LEU A 623 6.94 18.74 -6.00
CA LEU A 623 6.02 18.69 -7.12
C LEU A 623 5.52 20.08 -7.51
N LYS A 624 5.10 20.90 -6.55
CA LYS A 624 4.63 22.28 -6.79
C LYS A 624 5.74 23.15 -7.37
N ASP A 625 6.96 23.04 -6.86
CA ASP A 625 8.12 23.77 -7.38
C ASP A 625 8.36 23.40 -8.85
N LYS A 626 8.35 22.10 -9.16
CA LYS A 626 8.51 21.62 -10.54
C LYS A 626 7.39 22.10 -11.46
N PHE A 627 6.13 22.00 -11.01
CA PHE A 627 5.00 22.42 -11.82
C PHE A 627 4.95 23.94 -12.04
N ASN A 628 5.32 24.75 -11.04
CA ASN A 628 5.48 26.19 -11.20
C ASN A 628 6.58 26.55 -12.22
N GLU A 629 7.72 25.84 -12.21
CA GLU A 629 8.76 25.99 -13.24
C GLU A 629 8.20 25.74 -14.65
N LEU A 630 7.38 24.70 -14.81
CA LEU A 630 6.79 24.33 -16.09
C LEU A 630 5.72 25.33 -16.56
N LEU A 631 4.90 25.81 -15.65
CA LEU A 631 3.84 26.79 -15.94
C LEU A 631 4.40 28.20 -16.28
N ALA A 632 5.63 28.49 -15.85
CA ALA A 632 6.29 29.75 -16.15
C ALA A 632 6.93 29.80 -17.56
N LYS A 633 7.07 28.67 -18.23
CA LYS A 633 7.63 28.51 -19.60
C LYS A 633 6.53 28.46 -20.65
#